data_71f4a12643467dea2873b243c34992db
#
_entry.id   71f4a12643467dea2873b243c34992db
#
_cell.length_a   1.000
_cell.length_b   1.000
_cell.length_c   1.000
_cell.angle_alpha   90.00
_cell.angle_beta   90.00
_cell.angle_gamma   90.00
#
_symmetry.space_group_name_H-M   'P 1'
#
loop_
_entity.id
_entity.type
_entity.pdbx_description
1 polymer ?
#
loop_
_entity_poly.entity_id
_entity_poly.type
_entity_poly.pdbx_seq_one_letter_code
_entity_poly.pdbx_strand_id
1 'polypeptide(L)'
;MAANIRTSGKEIHGLVGIPGPLERPITPSERGGSVFTLRAAEMAAMKASSSPHAPPTSGSSELKGARILLVEDSWHVGNAIRRLLRALGADVAGPAATIADAERLIAERKPDVAIVDINLRDGERANPLLDRLQEEGVPVIVITGYTEVSLQPGKVEAILQKPVNVEQFLAILRPIVARLPDR
;
A
#
# COMPACT_ATOMS: atom_id res chain seq x y z
N MET A 1 61.89 27.89 -15.60
CA MET A 1 61.78 28.49 -16.93
C MET A 1 60.35 28.75 -17.27
N ALA A 2 60.08 30.00 -17.53
CA ALA A 2 58.74 30.51 -17.82
C ALA A 2 58.34 30.25 -19.29
N ALA A 3 57.08 30.08 -19.56
CA ALA A 3 56.47 30.54 -20.80
C ALA A 3 54.98 30.77 -20.62
N ASN A 4 54.66 32.01 -20.65
CA ASN A 4 53.42 32.70 -20.67
C ASN A 4 52.98 32.86 -22.13
N ILE A 5 51.74 32.48 -22.49
CA ILE A 5 51.11 32.95 -23.72
C ILE A 5 49.68 33.40 -23.45
N ARG A 6 49.47 34.71 -23.54
CA ARG A 6 48.15 35.36 -23.72
C ARG A 6 47.73 35.28 -25.18
N THR A 7 46.42 35.19 -25.44
CA THR A 7 45.69 35.92 -26.50
C THR A 7 44.22 35.72 -26.26
N SER A 8 43.50 36.75 -25.98
CA SER A 8 42.83 37.72 -26.84
C SER A 8 41.45 37.31 -27.30
N GLY A 9 40.50 37.92 -26.73
CA GLY A 9 39.16 38.35 -26.88
C GLY A 9 38.44 38.13 -28.23
N LYS A 10 37.16 37.82 -28.08
CA LYS A 10 36.11 38.36 -28.96
C LYS A 10 34.78 38.31 -28.24
N GLU A 11 34.26 39.49 -27.94
CA GLU A 11 32.83 39.71 -27.65
C GLU A 11 32.05 39.50 -28.94
N ILE A 12 30.89 38.81 -28.80
CA ILE A 12 29.79 38.96 -29.74
C ILE A 12 28.52 39.18 -28.97
N HIS A 13 27.94 40.31 -29.27
CA HIS A 13 26.63 40.79 -28.82
C HIS A 13 25.49 39.91 -29.34
N GLY A 14 24.50 39.75 -28.51
CA GLY A 14 23.08 39.82 -28.90
C GLY A 14 22.44 38.53 -29.37
N LEU A 15 21.60 37.99 -28.51
CA LEU A 15 20.32 37.47 -28.98
C LEU A 15 19.25 37.61 -27.87
N VAL A 16 18.22 38.27 -28.31
CA VAL A 16 16.97 38.67 -27.69
C VAL A 16 16.31 37.52 -26.94
N GLY A 17 15.85 37.82 -25.70
CA GLY A 17 15.09 36.91 -24.88
C GLY A 17 13.75 36.54 -25.50
N ILE A 18 13.41 35.26 -25.42
CA ILE A 18 12.09 34.74 -25.57
C ILE A 18 11.50 34.59 -24.17
N PRO A 19 10.40 35.23 -23.79
CA PRO A 19 9.79 34.98 -22.50
C PRO A 19 9.19 33.58 -22.52
N GLY A 20 9.67 32.71 -21.63
CA GLY A 20 9.04 31.44 -21.29
C GLY A 20 7.66 31.66 -20.71
N PRO A 21 6.77 30.68 -20.82
CA PRO A 21 5.43 30.79 -20.25
C PRO A 21 5.51 30.96 -18.75
N LEU A 22 4.76 31.95 -18.26
CA LEU A 22 4.56 32.26 -16.84
C LEU A 22 4.08 30.99 -16.11
N GLU A 23 4.93 30.45 -15.25
CA GLU A 23 4.51 29.45 -14.28
C GLU A 23 3.45 30.05 -13.36
N ARG A 24 2.26 29.52 -13.43
CA ARG A 24 1.21 29.84 -12.47
C ARG A 24 1.61 29.30 -11.10
N PRO A 25 1.47 30.07 -10.03
CA PRO A 25 1.71 29.54 -8.68
C PRO A 25 0.66 28.43 -8.40
N ILE A 26 1.16 27.25 -8.11
CA ILE A 26 0.34 26.11 -7.71
C ILE A 26 -0.24 26.43 -6.32
N THR A 27 -1.55 26.59 -6.24
CA THR A 27 -2.26 26.79 -4.98
C THR A 27 -2.18 25.51 -4.12
N PRO A 28 -2.14 25.61 -2.77
CA PRO A 28 -1.98 24.45 -1.88
C PRO A 28 -3.15 23.45 -1.85
N SER A 29 -4.15 23.62 -2.73
CA SER A 29 -5.38 22.83 -2.73
C SER A 29 -5.32 21.54 -3.57
N GLU A 30 -4.21 21.29 -4.30
CA GLU A 30 -4.11 20.11 -5.19
C GLU A 30 -3.16 19.02 -4.71
N ARG A 31 -2.79 19.02 -3.45
CA ARG A 31 -2.23 17.81 -2.87
C ARG A 31 -3.36 16.86 -2.56
N GLY A 32 -3.59 15.95 -3.52
CA GLY A 32 -4.57 14.90 -3.45
C GLY A 32 -4.50 14.15 -2.13
N GLY A 33 -5.42 14.48 -1.24
CA GLY A 33 -5.76 13.60 -0.15
C GLY A 33 -6.20 12.28 -0.77
N SER A 34 -5.46 11.23 -0.48
CA SER A 34 -5.84 9.85 -0.82
C SER A 34 -7.18 9.59 -0.15
N VAL A 35 -8.26 9.82 -0.88
CA VAL A 35 -9.62 9.61 -0.39
C VAL A 35 -9.87 8.11 -0.44
N PHE A 36 -9.55 7.42 0.65
CA PHE A 36 -10.22 6.18 0.97
C PHE A 36 -11.66 6.55 1.34
N THR A 37 -12.42 7.02 0.35
CA THR A 37 -13.86 7.13 0.49
C THR A 37 -14.43 5.74 0.22
N LEU A 38 -14.32 4.85 1.21
CA LEU A 38 -15.39 3.89 1.41
C LEU A 38 -16.64 4.76 1.55
N ARG A 39 -17.44 4.84 0.51
CA ARG A 39 -18.72 5.53 0.57
C ARG A 39 -19.48 4.95 1.75
N ALA A 40 -19.67 5.74 2.80
CA ALA A 40 -20.60 5.45 3.88
C ALA A 40 -22.02 5.13 3.35
N ALA A 41 -22.31 5.52 2.11
CA ALA A 41 -23.55 5.21 1.39
C ALA A 41 -23.69 3.72 1.00
N GLU A 42 -22.60 2.99 0.74
CA GLU A 42 -22.71 1.54 0.42
C GLU A 42 -22.93 0.70 1.67
N MET A 43 -22.42 1.13 2.82
CA MET A 43 -22.76 0.48 4.09
C MET A 43 -24.21 0.79 4.54
N ALA A 44 -24.80 1.91 4.10
CA ALA A 44 -26.20 2.24 4.42
C ALA A 44 -27.19 1.51 3.48
N ALA A 45 -26.80 1.18 2.24
CA ALA A 45 -27.65 0.45 1.30
C ALA A 45 -27.84 -1.03 1.70
N MET A 46 -26.95 -1.61 2.49
CA MET A 46 -27.12 -2.95 3.06
C MET A 46 -28.14 -3.00 4.22
N LYS A 47 -28.61 -1.85 4.71
CA LYS A 47 -29.61 -1.79 5.80
C LYS A 47 -31.07 -1.60 5.35
N ALA A 48 -31.33 -1.41 4.07
CA ALA A 48 -32.65 -1.04 3.56
C ALA A 48 -33.35 -2.12 2.72
N SER A 49 -32.94 -3.39 2.79
CA SER A 49 -33.68 -4.50 2.20
C SER A 49 -34.05 -5.50 3.28
N SER A 50 -35.00 -5.11 4.11
CA SER A 50 -35.68 -6.00 5.04
C SER A 50 -36.81 -6.72 4.33
N SER A 51 -36.52 -7.85 3.69
CA SER A 51 -37.52 -8.92 3.50
C SER A 51 -37.34 -9.96 4.62
N PRO A 52 -38.40 -10.40 5.26
CA PRO A 52 -38.32 -11.37 6.34
C PRO A 52 -38.24 -12.78 5.75
N HIS A 53 -37.04 -13.24 5.36
CA HIS A 53 -36.83 -14.66 5.09
C HIS A 53 -35.40 -15.07 5.38
N ALA A 54 -35.30 -15.99 6.34
CA ALA A 54 -34.15 -16.72 6.85
C ALA A 54 -33.11 -15.90 7.67
N PRO A 55 -32.73 -16.39 8.87
CA PRO A 55 -31.55 -15.90 9.54
C PRO A 55 -30.37 -16.16 8.63
N PRO A 56 -29.36 -15.27 8.58
CA PRO A 56 -28.14 -15.56 7.85
C PRO A 56 -27.57 -16.83 8.46
N THR A 57 -27.62 -17.90 7.69
CA THR A 57 -26.87 -19.11 7.97
C THR A 57 -25.45 -18.70 8.30
N SER A 58 -25.00 -19.13 9.47
CA SER A 58 -23.66 -19.04 10.04
C SER A 58 -22.63 -18.51 9.02
N GLY A 59 -22.30 -17.22 9.10
CA GLY A 59 -21.23 -16.68 8.31
C GLY A 59 -19.96 -17.46 8.66
N SER A 60 -19.64 -18.45 7.85
CA SER A 60 -18.30 -19.03 7.84
C SER A 60 -17.38 -17.84 7.64
N SER A 61 -16.69 -17.42 8.70
CA SER A 61 -15.75 -16.32 8.60
C SER A 61 -14.66 -16.79 7.65
N GLU A 62 -14.68 -16.25 6.44
CA GLU A 62 -13.89 -16.68 5.28
C GLU A 62 -12.38 -16.68 5.56
N LEU A 63 -11.94 -15.88 6.53
CA LEU A 63 -10.55 -15.74 6.93
C LEU A 63 -10.28 -16.27 8.34
N LYS A 64 -11.19 -17.15 8.86
CA LYS A 64 -11.09 -17.64 10.22
C LYS A 64 -9.78 -18.37 10.49
N GLY A 65 -9.09 -17.93 11.54
CA GLY A 65 -7.83 -18.51 11.99
C GLY A 65 -6.61 -18.02 11.27
N ALA A 66 -6.74 -17.33 10.12
CA ALA A 66 -5.60 -16.73 9.44
C ALA A 66 -5.05 -15.54 10.23
N ARG A 67 -3.74 -15.58 10.51
CA ARG A 67 -3.02 -14.44 11.08
C ARG A 67 -2.45 -13.59 9.97
N ILE A 68 -2.92 -12.36 9.88
CA ILE A 68 -2.54 -11.41 8.81
C ILE A 68 -1.73 -10.28 9.41
N LEU A 69 -0.49 -10.11 8.94
CA LEU A 69 0.31 -8.93 9.22
C LEU A 69 -0.16 -7.80 8.32
N LEU A 70 -0.46 -6.66 8.88
CA LEU A 70 -0.81 -5.44 8.15
C LEU A 70 0.25 -4.38 8.40
N VAL A 71 0.88 -3.88 7.33
CA VAL A 71 1.88 -2.81 7.35
C VAL A 71 1.36 -1.66 6.51
N GLU A 72 1.03 -0.56 7.16
CA GLU A 72 0.42 0.64 6.54
C GLU A 72 0.63 1.82 7.50
N ASP A 73 1.27 2.88 7.05
CA ASP A 73 1.57 4.07 7.85
C ASP A 73 0.41 5.07 7.95
N SER A 74 -0.53 5.00 7.02
CA SER A 74 -1.77 5.78 7.11
C SER A 74 -2.73 5.15 8.11
N TRP A 75 -2.90 5.79 9.26
CA TRP A 75 -3.81 5.29 10.30
C TRP A 75 -5.23 5.02 9.79
N HIS A 76 -5.76 5.89 8.94
CA HIS A 76 -7.12 5.74 8.40
C HIS A 76 -7.24 4.52 7.49
N VAL A 77 -6.28 4.34 6.60
CA VAL A 77 -6.23 3.21 5.65
C VAL A 77 -6.01 1.90 6.40
N GLY A 78 -4.98 1.83 7.23
CA GLY A 78 -4.67 0.65 8.01
C GLY A 78 -5.83 0.23 8.92
N ASN A 79 -6.50 1.19 9.56
CA ASN A 79 -7.63 0.88 10.42
C ASN A 79 -8.87 0.41 9.65
N ALA A 80 -9.11 0.93 8.43
CA ALA A 80 -10.19 0.46 7.56
C ALA A 80 -9.95 -0.99 7.11
N ILE A 81 -8.74 -1.30 6.62
CA ILE A 81 -8.34 -2.66 6.23
C ILE A 81 -8.43 -3.62 7.44
N ARG A 82 -7.90 -3.23 8.59
CA ARG A 82 -7.96 -4.04 9.82
C ARG A 82 -9.40 -4.39 10.20
N ARG A 83 -10.32 -3.42 10.15
CA ARG A 83 -11.73 -3.65 10.47
C ARG A 83 -12.38 -4.64 9.50
N LEU A 84 -12.11 -4.49 8.20
CA LEU A 84 -12.59 -5.41 7.17
C LEU A 84 -12.11 -6.85 7.44
N LEU A 85 -10.80 -7.03 7.62
CA LEU A 85 -10.20 -8.34 7.84
C LEU A 85 -10.73 -9.02 9.11
N ARG A 86 -10.86 -8.26 10.21
CA ARG A 86 -11.45 -8.77 11.47
C ARG A 86 -12.92 -9.14 11.32
N ALA A 87 -13.70 -8.37 10.57
CA ALA A 87 -15.09 -8.69 10.28
C ALA A 87 -15.23 -10.02 9.50
N LEU A 88 -14.21 -10.38 8.72
CA LEU A 88 -14.11 -11.66 8.00
C LEU A 88 -13.45 -12.77 8.83
N GLY A 89 -13.12 -12.51 10.10
CA GLY A 89 -12.65 -13.51 11.06
C GLY A 89 -11.13 -13.67 11.15
N ALA A 90 -10.34 -12.83 10.50
CA ALA A 90 -8.88 -12.88 10.60
C ALA A 90 -8.36 -12.37 11.96
N ASP A 91 -7.24 -12.96 12.42
CA ASP A 91 -6.39 -12.40 13.46
C ASP A 91 -5.42 -11.42 12.83
N VAL A 92 -5.60 -10.11 13.09
CA VAL A 92 -4.82 -9.06 12.44
C VAL A 92 -3.78 -8.49 13.40
N ALA A 93 -2.51 -8.69 13.06
CA ALA A 93 -1.35 -8.05 13.68
C ALA A 93 -1.08 -6.70 12.98
N GLY A 94 -1.09 -5.60 13.71
CA GLY A 94 -0.94 -4.25 13.17
C GLY A 94 -2.25 -3.46 13.14
N PRO A 95 -2.32 -2.34 12.39
CA PRO A 95 -1.35 -1.89 11.40
C PRO A 95 -0.01 -1.46 12.02
N ALA A 96 1.10 -1.88 11.43
CA ALA A 96 2.43 -1.40 11.71
C ALA A 96 2.73 -0.20 10.81
N ALA A 97 3.20 0.90 11.39
CA ALA A 97 3.50 2.11 10.64
C ALA A 97 4.96 2.16 10.13
N THR A 98 5.82 1.30 10.67
CA THR A 98 7.24 1.22 10.36
C THR A 98 7.67 -0.24 10.14
N ILE A 99 8.82 -0.45 9.48
CA ILE A 99 9.41 -1.79 9.34
C ILE A 99 9.75 -2.36 10.72
N ALA A 100 10.29 -1.56 11.63
CA ALA A 100 10.65 -2.00 12.98
C ALA A 100 9.44 -2.53 13.76
N ASP A 101 8.27 -1.86 13.66
CA ASP A 101 7.04 -2.35 14.27
C ASP A 101 6.56 -3.66 13.63
N ALA A 102 6.66 -3.77 12.30
CA ALA A 102 6.32 -4.98 11.58
C ALA A 102 7.21 -6.16 12.01
N GLU A 103 8.52 -5.95 12.09
CA GLU A 103 9.48 -6.95 12.51
C GLU A 103 9.23 -7.43 13.95
N ARG A 104 8.87 -6.53 14.87
CA ARG A 104 8.47 -6.88 16.22
C ARG A 104 7.24 -7.79 16.23
N LEU A 105 6.21 -7.45 15.42
CA LEU A 105 4.98 -8.27 15.31
C LEU A 105 5.26 -9.65 14.71
N ILE A 106 6.18 -9.75 13.74
CA ILE A 106 6.64 -11.04 13.18
C ILE A 106 7.35 -11.87 14.23
N ALA A 107 8.24 -11.24 15.01
CA ALA A 107 9.01 -11.93 16.07
C ALA A 107 8.10 -12.46 17.20
N GLU A 108 7.01 -11.75 17.53
CA GLU A 108 6.02 -12.23 18.50
C GLU A 108 5.32 -13.51 18.00
N ARG A 109 4.91 -13.53 16.77
CA ARG A 109 4.31 -14.70 16.11
C ARG A 109 4.33 -14.54 14.59
N LYS A 110 4.88 -15.51 13.89
CA LYS A 110 4.91 -15.54 12.42
C LYS A 110 3.51 -15.37 11.82
N PRO A 111 3.31 -14.46 10.86
CA PRO A 111 2.05 -14.33 10.14
C PRO A 111 1.90 -15.42 9.06
N ASP A 112 0.66 -15.68 8.68
CA ASP A 112 0.32 -16.58 7.58
C ASP A 112 0.30 -15.87 6.25
N VAL A 113 -0.03 -14.59 6.25
CA VAL A 113 -0.09 -13.69 5.09
C VAL A 113 0.35 -12.30 5.55
N ALA A 114 1.03 -11.56 4.70
CA ALA A 114 1.34 -10.17 4.93
C ALA A 114 0.68 -9.27 3.88
N ILE A 115 0.16 -8.13 4.32
CA ILE A 115 -0.35 -7.05 3.48
C ILE A 115 0.52 -5.84 3.77
N VAL A 116 1.23 -5.35 2.76
CA VAL A 116 2.30 -4.38 2.96
C VAL A 116 2.15 -3.19 2.01
N ASP A 117 2.05 -1.97 2.54
CA ASP A 117 2.32 -0.77 1.75
C ASP A 117 3.83 -0.71 1.49
N ILE A 118 4.20 -0.55 0.22
CA ILE A 118 5.62 -0.51 -0.17
C ILE A 118 6.30 0.80 0.20
N ASN A 119 5.52 1.87 0.39
CA ASN A 119 6.01 3.20 0.72
C ASN A 119 5.47 3.64 2.07
N LEU A 120 6.28 3.46 3.07
CA LEU A 120 5.99 3.87 4.42
C LEU A 120 6.44 5.31 4.67
N ARG A 121 6.08 5.84 5.83
CA ARG A 121 6.41 7.19 6.27
C ARG A 121 7.93 7.44 6.21
N ASP A 122 8.29 8.70 6.00
CA ASP A 122 9.69 9.17 5.93
C ASP A 122 10.51 8.56 4.79
N GLY A 123 9.84 8.03 3.74
CA GLY A 123 10.49 7.43 2.58
C GLY A 123 11.06 6.04 2.85
N GLU A 124 10.71 5.43 3.98
CA GLU A 124 11.09 4.06 4.29
C GLU A 124 10.46 3.11 3.26
N ARG A 125 11.30 2.29 2.63
CA ARG A 125 10.87 1.30 1.65
C ARG A 125 10.77 -0.07 2.27
N ALA A 126 9.67 -0.75 2.03
CA ALA A 126 9.41 -2.07 2.60
C ALA A 126 10.24 -3.22 1.99
N ASN A 127 11.16 -2.95 1.04
CA ASN A 127 11.92 -4.00 0.36
C ASN A 127 12.64 -4.97 1.31
N PRO A 128 13.35 -4.54 2.36
CA PRO A 128 14.00 -5.46 3.30
C PRO A 128 12.99 -6.37 4.02
N LEU A 129 11.82 -5.83 4.37
CA LEU A 129 10.75 -6.60 4.99
C LEU A 129 10.18 -7.64 4.01
N LEU A 130 10.02 -7.27 2.72
CA LEU A 130 9.56 -8.21 1.68
C LEU A 130 10.56 -9.36 1.49
N ASP A 131 11.88 -9.08 1.52
CA ASP A 131 12.92 -10.11 1.41
C ASP A 131 12.82 -11.09 2.58
N ARG A 132 12.72 -10.59 3.80
CA ARG A 132 12.56 -11.41 5.00
C ARG A 132 11.30 -12.27 4.96
N LEU A 133 10.14 -11.69 4.63
CA LEU A 133 8.89 -12.43 4.55
C LEU A 133 8.95 -13.54 3.49
N GLN A 134 9.62 -13.29 2.35
CA GLN A 134 9.85 -14.28 1.32
C GLN A 134 10.75 -15.42 1.81
N GLU A 135 11.86 -15.11 2.49
CA GLU A 135 12.75 -16.11 3.09
C GLU A 135 12.02 -16.99 4.11
N GLU A 136 11.09 -16.41 4.85
CA GLU A 136 10.24 -17.13 5.80
C GLU A 136 9.07 -17.87 5.13
N GLY A 137 8.90 -17.77 3.80
CA GLY A 137 7.82 -18.40 3.06
C GLY A 137 6.44 -17.83 3.37
N VAL A 138 6.37 -16.56 3.78
CA VAL A 138 5.10 -15.85 4.02
C VAL A 138 4.62 -15.20 2.73
N PRO A 139 3.43 -15.56 2.22
CA PRO A 139 2.87 -14.91 1.04
C PRO A 139 2.56 -13.44 1.32
N VAL A 140 2.93 -12.56 0.37
CA VAL A 140 2.81 -11.12 0.52
C VAL A 140 1.90 -10.53 -0.55
N ILE A 141 0.95 -9.71 -0.15
CA ILE A 141 0.18 -8.81 -1.01
C ILE A 141 0.72 -7.40 -0.80
N VAL A 142 1.24 -6.79 -1.87
CA VAL A 142 1.68 -5.40 -1.84
C VAL A 142 0.54 -4.48 -2.21
N ILE A 143 0.37 -3.40 -1.46
CA ILE A 143 -0.52 -2.29 -1.79
C ILE A 143 0.34 -1.05 -2.05
N THR A 144 0.09 -0.33 -3.15
CA THR A 144 0.93 0.81 -3.53
C THR A 144 0.14 1.93 -4.17
N GLY A 145 0.55 3.18 -3.93
CA GLY A 145 0.05 4.35 -4.64
C GLY A 145 0.77 4.64 -5.97
N TYR A 146 1.83 3.90 -6.28
CA TYR A 146 2.63 4.12 -7.49
C TYR A 146 2.22 3.19 -8.63
N THR A 147 2.27 3.70 -9.86
CA THR A 147 1.98 2.93 -11.08
C THR A 147 3.09 1.96 -11.45
N GLU A 148 4.33 2.28 -11.07
CA GLU A 148 5.49 1.45 -11.36
C GLU A 148 6.16 1.01 -10.06
N VAL A 149 6.09 -0.27 -9.78
CA VAL A 149 6.78 -0.91 -8.67
C VAL A 149 7.74 -1.93 -9.25
N SER A 150 9.04 -1.65 -9.10
CA SER A 150 10.09 -2.56 -9.55
C SER A 150 10.33 -3.63 -8.47
N LEU A 151 9.55 -4.69 -8.49
CA LEU A 151 9.77 -5.89 -7.69
C LEU A 151 10.21 -7.03 -8.60
N GLN A 152 11.06 -7.91 -8.07
CA GLN A 152 11.45 -9.12 -8.80
C GLN A 152 10.23 -10.03 -9.00
N PRO A 153 10.07 -10.65 -10.18
CA PRO A 153 9.00 -11.62 -10.41
C PRO A 153 9.01 -12.74 -9.37
N GLY A 154 7.84 -13.08 -8.85
CA GLY A 154 7.70 -14.15 -7.85
C GLY A 154 8.02 -13.75 -6.40
N LYS A 155 8.41 -12.48 -6.15
CA LYS A 155 8.68 -11.99 -4.79
C LYS A 155 7.42 -11.78 -3.97
N VAL A 156 6.30 -11.51 -4.61
CA VAL A 156 5.00 -11.27 -3.97
C VAL A 156 3.89 -11.99 -4.71
N GLU A 157 2.81 -12.32 -4.01
CA GLU A 157 1.63 -12.99 -4.60
C GLU A 157 0.84 -12.05 -5.50
N ALA A 158 0.74 -10.78 -5.11
CA ALA A 158 0.05 -9.76 -5.90
C ALA A 158 0.50 -8.35 -5.55
N ILE A 159 0.29 -7.45 -6.50
CA ILE A 159 0.43 -6.00 -6.32
C ILE A 159 -0.91 -5.35 -6.62
N LEU A 160 -1.43 -4.60 -5.67
CA LEU A 160 -2.66 -3.82 -5.79
C LEU A 160 -2.35 -2.33 -5.77
N GLN A 161 -2.90 -1.63 -6.73
CA GLN A 161 -2.76 -0.17 -6.81
C GLN A 161 -3.85 0.55 -6.00
N LYS A 162 -3.47 1.57 -5.25
CA LYS A 162 -4.43 2.46 -4.58
C LYS A 162 -5.13 3.37 -5.60
N PRO A 163 -6.47 3.58 -5.52
CA PRO A 163 -7.38 3.10 -4.48
C PRO A 163 -7.73 1.62 -4.66
N VAL A 164 -7.63 0.84 -3.60
CA VAL A 164 -7.89 -0.60 -3.64
C VAL A 164 -9.38 -0.89 -3.70
N ASN A 165 -9.80 -1.66 -4.69
CA ASN A 165 -11.14 -2.22 -4.73
C ASN A 165 -11.23 -3.41 -3.77
N VAL A 166 -12.23 -3.39 -2.88
CA VAL A 166 -12.41 -4.42 -1.84
C VAL A 166 -12.64 -5.81 -2.46
N GLU A 167 -13.44 -5.90 -3.53
CA GLU A 167 -13.73 -7.17 -4.20
C GLU A 167 -12.46 -7.77 -4.81
N GLN A 168 -11.67 -6.95 -5.50
CA GLN A 168 -10.38 -7.37 -6.07
C GLN A 168 -9.42 -7.82 -4.97
N PHE A 169 -9.33 -7.07 -3.88
CA PHE A 169 -8.49 -7.41 -2.73
C PHE A 169 -8.88 -8.77 -2.14
N LEU A 170 -10.17 -8.99 -1.90
CA LEU A 170 -10.66 -10.25 -1.35
C LEU A 170 -10.53 -11.42 -2.35
N ALA A 171 -10.69 -11.17 -3.65
CA ALA A 171 -10.50 -12.19 -4.68
C ALA A 171 -9.05 -12.73 -4.70
N ILE A 172 -8.07 -11.90 -4.31
CA ILE A 172 -6.66 -12.31 -4.17
C ILE A 172 -6.40 -12.96 -2.82
N LEU A 173 -6.91 -12.39 -1.73
CA LEU A 173 -6.62 -12.86 -0.37
C LEU A 173 -7.24 -14.23 -0.07
N ARG A 174 -8.49 -14.47 -0.47
CA ARG A 174 -9.22 -15.72 -0.20
C ARG A 174 -8.49 -16.98 -0.67
N PRO A 175 -8.01 -17.09 -1.92
CA PRO A 175 -7.25 -18.25 -2.36
C PRO A 175 -5.95 -18.48 -1.60
N ILE A 176 -5.29 -17.40 -1.15
CA ILE A 176 -4.06 -17.50 -0.34
C ILE A 176 -4.40 -18.13 1.01
N VAL A 177 -5.42 -17.60 1.70
CA VAL A 177 -5.85 -18.13 3.01
C VAL A 177 -6.38 -19.56 2.89
N ALA A 178 -7.10 -19.89 1.82
CA ALA A 178 -7.62 -21.26 1.60
C ALA A 178 -6.53 -22.31 1.39
N ARG A 179 -5.30 -21.91 1.03
CA ARG A 179 -4.14 -22.81 0.88
C ARG A 179 -3.36 -23.02 2.19
N LEU A 180 -3.72 -22.27 3.24
CA LEU A 180 -3.08 -22.45 4.55
C LEU A 180 -3.48 -23.81 5.15
N PRO A 181 -2.55 -24.49 5.84
CA PRO A 181 -2.89 -25.74 6.51
C PRO A 181 -3.95 -25.51 7.58
N ASP A 182 -4.83 -26.47 7.72
CA ASP A 182 -5.87 -26.48 8.78
C ASP A 182 -5.20 -26.38 10.16
N ARG A 183 -5.72 -25.50 11.01
CA ARG A 183 -5.23 -25.24 12.37
C ARG A 183 -6.26 -25.63 13.41
#